data_211e8a995331a6046c38b74e8502bf14
#
_entry.id   211e8a995331a6046c38b74e8502bf14
#
_cell.length_a   1.000
_cell.length_b   1.000
_cell.length_c   1.000
_cell.angle_alpha   90.00
_cell.angle_beta   90.00
_cell.angle_gamma   90.00
#
_symmetry.space_group_name_H-M   'P 1'
#
loop_
_entity.id
_entity.type
_entity.pdbx_description
1 polymer ?
#
loop_
_entity_poly.entity_id
_entity_poly.type
_entity_poly.pdbx_seq_one_letter_code
_entity_poly.pdbx_strand_id
1 'polypeptide(L)'
;SYKKEIIEGANQIAGDWGHQPLPYPTDDEIKTEIKCPSLNCGRALCAEQFMSGVGFANIFNKKNNTNFNSHEIVELDKNGDPRANKELDLYEDRMARLMAVMIGIFDPEVIILGGGMSNVERLYINIPKLIPKYTFSNQVNTKILKNIHGDSSGVRGAAWLWNKK
;
A
#
# COMPACT_ATOMS: atom_id res chain seq x y z
N SER A 1 -3.52 -15.96 -3.37
CA SER A 1 -3.78 -17.41 -3.24
C SER A 1 -3.79 -17.81 -1.76
N TYR A 2 -4.55 -18.84 -1.43
CA TYR A 2 -4.60 -19.40 -0.08
C TYR A 2 -4.21 -20.88 -0.17
N LYS A 3 -3.27 -21.33 0.68
CA LYS A 3 -2.73 -22.71 0.66
C LYS A 3 -2.26 -23.18 -0.73
N LYS A 4 -1.62 -22.30 -1.49
CA LYS A 4 -1.14 -22.50 -2.86
C LYS A 4 -2.24 -22.69 -3.92
N GLU A 5 -3.49 -22.44 -3.57
CA GLU A 5 -4.62 -22.46 -4.49
C GLU A 5 -5.08 -21.05 -4.82
N ILE A 6 -5.61 -20.83 -6.01
CA ILE A 6 -6.23 -19.57 -6.39
C ILE A 6 -7.55 -19.46 -5.61
N ILE A 7 -7.78 -18.31 -4.98
CA ILE A 7 -9.06 -18.05 -4.36
C ILE A 7 -10.04 -17.66 -5.47
N GLU A 8 -10.99 -18.54 -5.75
CA GLU A 8 -12.10 -18.25 -6.65
C GLU A 8 -13.27 -17.70 -5.84
N GLY A 9 -13.66 -16.48 -6.14
CA GLY A 9 -14.83 -15.85 -5.53
C GLY A 9 -15.98 -15.74 -6.52
N ALA A 10 -17.21 -15.62 -6.02
CA ALA A 10 -18.42 -15.50 -6.84
C ALA A 10 -18.37 -14.32 -7.83
N ASN A 11 -17.64 -13.27 -7.49
CA ASN A 11 -17.51 -12.05 -8.28
C ASN A 11 -16.15 -11.94 -9.01
N GLN A 12 -15.29 -12.94 -8.90
CA GLN A 12 -13.93 -12.96 -9.49
C GLN A 12 -13.04 -11.77 -9.09
N ILE A 13 -13.29 -11.20 -7.91
CA ILE A 13 -12.53 -10.08 -7.33
C ILE A 13 -11.84 -10.46 -6.01
N ALA A 14 -11.68 -11.74 -5.73
CA ALA A 14 -11.05 -12.21 -4.50
C ALA A 14 -9.60 -11.73 -4.42
N GLY A 15 -9.26 -11.02 -3.32
CA GLY A 15 -7.93 -10.45 -3.10
C GLY A 15 -7.74 -9.05 -3.65
N ASP A 16 -8.72 -8.45 -4.30
CA ASP A 16 -8.70 -7.05 -4.74
C ASP A 16 -9.07 -6.10 -3.58
N TRP A 17 -8.21 -6.07 -2.56
CA TRP A 17 -8.42 -5.26 -1.36
C TRP A 17 -8.00 -3.81 -1.53
N GLY A 18 -7.23 -3.49 -2.58
CA GLY A 18 -6.75 -2.12 -2.85
C GLY A 18 -7.87 -1.12 -3.10
N HIS A 19 -9.06 -1.58 -3.49
CA HIS A 19 -10.22 -0.73 -3.73
C HIS A 19 -11.19 -0.63 -2.55
N GLN A 20 -10.77 -1.04 -1.36
CA GLN A 20 -11.54 -0.81 -0.13
C GLN A 20 -11.40 0.65 0.35
N PRO A 21 -12.34 1.16 1.16
CA PRO A 21 -12.19 2.45 1.81
C PRO A 21 -10.96 2.47 2.73
N LEU A 22 -10.27 3.62 2.78
CA LEU A 22 -9.19 3.83 3.74
C LEU A 22 -9.73 3.72 5.18
N PRO A 23 -9.20 2.83 6.02
CA PRO A 23 -9.65 2.70 7.41
C PRO A 23 -9.28 3.93 8.24
N TYR A 24 -10.16 4.32 9.17
CA TYR A 24 -9.94 5.41 10.11
C TYR A 24 -9.40 6.70 9.45
N PRO A 25 -10.06 7.23 8.41
CA PRO A 25 -9.55 8.38 7.69
C PRO A 25 -9.54 9.62 8.60
N THR A 26 -8.50 10.43 8.49
CA THR A 26 -8.42 11.73 9.15
C THR A 26 -9.31 12.77 8.42
N ASP A 27 -9.61 13.88 9.08
CA ASP A 27 -10.39 14.98 8.47
C ASP A 27 -9.74 15.51 7.18
N ASP A 28 -8.42 15.57 7.13
CA ASP A 28 -7.68 16.02 5.95
C ASP A 28 -7.78 15.00 4.80
N GLU A 29 -7.80 13.71 5.12
CA GLU A 29 -7.99 12.64 4.14
C GLU A 29 -9.43 12.64 3.61
N ILE A 30 -10.42 12.86 4.48
CA ILE A 30 -11.85 12.97 4.08
C ILE A 30 -12.08 14.15 3.14
N LYS A 31 -11.41 15.27 3.39
CA LYS A 31 -11.55 16.49 2.58
C LYS A 31 -10.75 16.44 1.27
N THR A 32 -9.99 15.36 1.02
CA THR A 32 -9.24 15.27 -0.24
C THR A 32 -10.18 15.15 -1.44
N GLU A 33 -9.95 15.94 -2.46
CA GLU A 33 -10.67 15.85 -3.74
C GLU A 33 -9.98 14.90 -4.73
N ILE A 34 -8.86 14.28 -4.33
CA ILE A 34 -8.14 13.35 -5.17
C ILE A 34 -8.91 12.05 -5.22
N LYS A 35 -9.11 11.54 -6.42
CA LYS A 35 -9.81 10.28 -6.66
C LYS A 35 -8.82 9.13 -6.90
N CYS A 36 -9.30 7.91 -6.76
CA CYS A 36 -8.57 6.72 -7.10
C CYS A 36 -7.96 6.83 -8.51
N PRO A 37 -6.67 6.55 -8.70
CA PRO A 37 -6.03 6.64 -10.00
C PRO A 37 -6.48 5.56 -10.99
N SER A 38 -7.13 4.51 -10.51
CA SER A 38 -7.69 3.45 -11.36
C SER A 38 -8.87 3.98 -12.17
N LEU A 39 -8.81 3.78 -13.49
CA LEU A 39 -9.84 4.23 -14.45
C LEU A 39 -11.25 3.69 -14.12
N ASN A 40 -11.33 2.49 -13.57
CA ASN A 40 -12.59 1.81 -13.27
C ASN A 40 -13.15 2.12 -11.88
N CYS A 41 -12.40 2.79 -11.01
CA CYS A 41 -12.79 3.04 -9.64
C CYS A 41 -13.34 4.45 -9.43
N GLY A 42 -12.53 5.48 -9.63
CA GLY A 42 -12.90 6.90 -9.49
C GLY A 42 -13.38 7.33 -8.11
N ARG A 43 -13.38 6.44 -7.10
CA ARG A 43 -13.89 6.73 -5.75
C ARG A 43 -12.89 7.57 -4.95
N ALA A 44 -13.42 8.49 -4.13
CA ALA A 44 -12.65 9.12 -3.08
C ALA A 44 -12.39 8.13 -1.93
N LEU A 45 -11.37 8.38 -1.14
CA LEU A 45 -10.96 7.56 0.02
C LEU A 45 -10.71 6.08 -0.31
N CYS A 46 -10.41 5.77 -1.56
CA CYS A 46 -10.02 4.44 -1.97
C CYS A 46 -8.59 4.14 -1.50
N ALA A 47 -8.34 2.95 -0.96
CA ALA A 47 -7.02 2.53 -0.50
C ALA A 47 -5.93 2.70 -1.58
N GLU A 48 -6.22 2.34 -2.83
CA GLU A 48 -5.32 2.52 -3.98
C GLU A 48 -4.83 3.96 -4.16
N GLN A 49 -5.70 4.95 -3.87
CA GLN A 49 -5.32 6.37 -3.91
C GLN A 49 -4.19 6.70 -2.94
N PHE A 50 -4.13 6.02 -1.82
CA PHE A 50 -3.18 6.31 -0.75
C PHE A 50 -1.96 5.37 -0.74
N MET A 51 -2.09 4.18 -1.35
CA MET A 51 -1.06 3.14 -1.31
C MET A 51 -0.25 3.01 -2.59
N SER A 52 -0.83 3.34 -3.75
CA SER A 52 -0.09 3.25 -5.01
C SER A 52 0.93 4.37 -5.12
N GLY A 53 2.04 4.11 -5.82
CA GLY A 53 3.04 5.15 -6.10
C GLY A 53 2.46 6.34 -6.86
N VAL A 54 1.49 6.10 -7.75
CA VAL A 54 0.77 7.16 -8.49
C VAL A 54 -0.09 7.98 -7.54
N GLY A 55 -0.87 7.34 -6.67
CA GLY A 55 -1.71 8.02 -5.70
C GLY A 55 -0.90 8.84 -4.70
N PHE A 56 0.21 8.29 -4.19
CA PHE A 56 1.17 8.98 -3.33
C PHE A 56 1.72 10.25 -4.01
N ALA A 57 2.16 10.14 -5.26
CA ALA A 57 2.67 11.27 -6.02
C ALA A 57 1.59 12.35 -6.25
N ASN A 58 0.36 11.93 -6.61
CA ASN A 58 -0.74 12.86 -6.82
C ASN A 58 -1.08 13.66 -5.55
N ILE A 59 -1.06 13.02 -4.39
CA ILE A 59 -1.31 13.69 -3.10
C ILE A 59 -0.21 14.70 -2.78
N PHE A 60 1.05 14.29 -2.91
CA PHE A 60 2.20 15.18 -2.68
C PHE A 60 2.16 16.40 -3.61
N ASN A 61 1.98 16.15 -4.91
CA ASN A 61 1.99 17.18 -5.94
C ASN A 61 0.85 18.20 -5.75
N LYS A 62 -0.36 17.73 -5.42
CA LYS A 62 -1.50 18.61 -5.14
C LYS A 62 -1.23 19.53 -3.95
N LYS A 63 -0.65 18.99 -2.87
CA LYS A 63 -0.33 19.77 -1.66
C LYS A 63 0.78 20.79 -1.87
N ASN A 64 1.74 20.49 -2.75
CA ASN A 64 2.96 21.28 -2.91
C ASN A 64 3.04 22.05 -4.23
N ASN A 65 2.02 21.94 -5.08
CA ASN A 65 2.00 22.52 -6.43
C ASN A 65 3.23 22.11 -7.26
N THR A 66 3.50 20.82 -7.31
CA THR A 66 4.65 20.19 -7.99
C THR A 66 4.19 19.11 -8.98
N ASN A 67 5.13 18.50 -9.70
CA ASN A 67 4.84 17.43 -10.65
C ASN A 67 5.92 16.34 -10.61
N PHE A 68 6.21 15.82 -9.42
CA PHE A 68 7.17 14.74 -9.21
C PHE A 68 6.48 13.37 -9.32
N ASN A 69 7.22 12.35 -9.77
CA ASN A 69 6.80 10.97 -9.60
C ASN A 69 7.18 10.45 -8.20
N SER A 70 6.69 9.27 -7.84
CA SER A 70 6.91 8.70 -6.50
C SER A 70 8.39 8.47 -6.18
N HIS A 71 9.21 8.10 -7.18
CA HIS A 71 10.64 7.90 -6.99
C HIS A 71 11.36 9.22 -6.69
N GLU A 72 11.04 10.28 -7.41
CA GLU A 72 11.59 11.63 -7.18
C GLU A 72 11.24 12.15 -5.79
N ILE A 73 10.00 11.91 -5.30
CA ILE A 73 9.60 12.30 -3.95
C ILE A 73 10.39 11.52 -2.89
N VAL A 74 10.63 10.23 -3.11
CA VAL A 74 11.48 9.42 -2.21
C VAL A 74 12.92 9.93 -2.19
N GLU A 75 13.47 10.36 -3.34
CA GLU A 75 14.80 10.98 -3.38
C GLU A 75 14.82 12.35 -2.69
N LEU A 76 13.76 13.14 -2.76
CA LEU A 76 13.63 14.38 -1.97
C LEU A 76 13.70 14.09 -0.47
N ASP A 77 13.01 13.04 0.02
CA ASP A 77 13.09 12.62 1.44
C ASP A 77 14.53 12.26 1.84
N LYS A 78 15.22 11.45 1.03
CA LYS A 78 16.63 11.10 1.27
C LYS A 78 17.55 12.30 1.32
N ASN A 79 17.23 13.35 0.56
CA ASN A 79 17.95 14.62 0.54
C ASN A 79 17.49 15.61 1.64
N GLY A 80 16.61 15.18 2.54
CA GLY A 80 16.19 15.95 3.71
C GLY A 80 15.04 16.95 3.46
N ASP A 81 14.26 16.81 2.37
CA ASP A 81 13.08 17.65 2.15
C ASP A 81 12.00 17.33 3.19
N PRO A 82 11.62 18.28 4.07
CA PRO A 82 10.67 18.03 5.14
C PRO A 82 9.25 17.75 4.63
N ARG A 83 8.90 18.20 3.42
CA ARG A 83 7.59 17.94 2.81
C ARG A 83 7.48 16.50 2.37
N ALA A 84 8.54 15.98 1.75
CA ALA A 84 8.62 14.58 1.32
C ALA A 84 8.65 13.64 2.52
N ASN A 85 9.43 13.97 3.56
CA ASN A 85 9.47 13.22 4.80
C ASN A 85 8.09 13.12 5.45
N LYS A 86 7.39 14.25 5.62
CA LYS A 86 6.03 14.28 6.18
C LYS A 86 5.04 13.46 5.36
N GLU A 87 5.10 13.50 4.03
CA GLU A 87 4.16 12.73 3.21
C GLU A 87 4.46 11.22 3.26
N LEU A 88 5.73 10.83 3.40
CA LEU A 88 6.11 9.43 3.64
C LEU A 88 5.66 8.95 5.03
N ASP A 89 5.75 9.76 6.07
CA ASP A 89 5.20 9.42 7.40
C ASP A 89 3.69 9.15 7.32
N LEU A 90 2.94 9.98 6.58
CA LEU A 90 1.51 9.77 6.34
C LEU A 90 1.24 8.50 5.51
N TYR A 91 2.08 8.24 4.51
CA TYR A 91 1.99 7.02 3.71
C TYR A 91 2.18 5.77 4.57
N GLU A 92 3.18 5.76 5.45
CA GLU A 92 3.46 4.66 6.37
C GLU A 92 2.30 4.41 7.34
N ASP A 93 1.69 5.47 7.87
CA ASP A 93 0.53 5.38 8.75
C ASP A 93 -0.69 4.79 8.02
N ARG A 94 -0.97 5.24 6.79
CA ARG A 94 -2.05 4.70 5.96
C ARG A 94 -1.84 3.22 5.63
N MET A 95 -0.61 2.85 5.29
CA MET A 95 -0.23 1.46 5.06
C MET A 95 -0.44 0.60 6.31
N ALA A 96 -0.06 1.10 7.48
CA ALA A 96 -0.27 0.38 8.74
C ALA A 96 -1.76 0.15 9.04
N ARG A 97 -2.62 1.15 8.80
CA ARG A 97 -4.09 1.02 8.96
C ARG A 97 -4.66 -0.05 8.02
N LEU A 98 -4.25 -0.04 6.78
CA LEU A 98 -4.71 -1.01 5.77
C LEU A 98 -4.21 -2.41 6.06
N MET A 99 -2.93 -2.57 6.45
CA MET A 99 -2.37 -3.86 6.83
C MET A 99 -3.02 -4.41 8.10
N ALA A 100 -3.38 -3.56 9.06
CA ALA A 100 -4.10 -3.98 10.27
C ALA A 100 -5.44 -4.64 9.93
N VAL A 101 -6.18 -4.13 8.93
CA VAL A 101 -7.41 -4.77 8.45
C VAL A 101 -7.12 -6.14 7.83
N MET A 102 -6.08 -6.23 6.99
CA MET A 102 -5.69 -7.49 6.36
C MET A 102 -5.24 -8.54 7.39
N ILE A 103 -4.50 -8.10 8.40
CA ILE A 103 -4.07 -8.96 9.51
C ILE A 103 -5.29 -9.44 10.30
N GLY A 104 -6.24 -8.57 10.60
CA GLY A 104 -7.46 -8.94 11.32
C GLY A 104 -8.37 -9.94 10.57
N ILE A 105 -8.30 -9.97 9.23
CA ILE A 105 -9.11 -10.87 8.39
C ILE A 105 -8.40 -12.20 8.11
N PHE A 106 -7.10 -12.15 7.79
CA PHE A 106 -6.35 -13.31 7.27
C PHE A 106 -5.31 -13.87 8.22
N ASP A 107 -4.91 -13.11 9.25
CA ASP A 107 -3.84 -13.45 10.19
C ASP A 107 -2.60 -14.06 9.50
N PRO A 108 -2.00 -13.36 8.52
CA PRO A 108 -0.91 -13.90 7.73
C PRO A 108 0.41 -13.90 8.52
N GLU A 109 1.25 -14.91 8.32
CA GLU A 109 2.61 -14.93 8.88
C GLU A 109 3.49 -13.84 8.26
N VAL A 110 3.26 -13.53 6.97
CA VAL A 110 4.10 -12.61 6.19
C VAL A 110 3.23 -11.80 5.21
N ILE A 111 3.50 -10.51 5.13
CA ILE A 111 3.04 -9.63 4.04
C ILE A 111 4.27 -9.22 3.24
N ILE A 112 4.26 -9.49 1.94
CA ILE A 112 5.33 -9.14 1.01
C ILE A 112 4.91 -7.93 0.18
N LEU A 113 5.69 -6.86 0.23
CA LEU A 113 5.45 -5.67 -0.58
C LEU A 113 5.98 -5.87 -2.00
N GLY A 114 5.18 -5.45 -2.98
CA GLY A 114 5.52 -5.44 -4.40
C GLY A 114 5.35 -4.05 -5.02
N GLY A 115 5.72 -3.92 -6.29
CA GLY A 115 5.66 -2.64 -7.03
C GLY A 115 6.74 -1.65 -6.62
N GLY A 116 6.76 -0.48 -7.26
CA GLY A 116 7.83 0.51 -7.11
C GLY A 116 8.05 1.00 -5.67
N MET A 117 6.99 1.17 -4.89
CA MET A 117 7.08 1.61 -3.48
C MET A 117 7.74 0.56 -2.57
N SER A 118 7.80 -0.71 -2.97
CA SER A 118 8.52 -1.75 -2.21
C SER A 118 10.05 -1.52 -2.12
N ASN A 119 10.59 -0.59 -2.88
CA ASN A 119 12.00 -0.21 -2.81
C ASN A 119 12.32 0.85 -1.74
N VAL A 120 11.31 1.33 -1.02
CA VAL A 120 11.47 2.33 0.03
C VAL A 120 11.77 1.64 1.36
N GLU A 121 13.03 1.63 1.77
CA GLU A 121 13.53 0.85 2.92
C GLU A 121 12.86 1.23 4.27
N ARG A 122 12.54 2.51 4.47
CA ARG A 122 11.91 2.99 5.72
C ARG A 122 10.55 2.33 5.99
N LEU A 123 9.85 1.85 4.96
CA LEU A 123 8.56 1.16 5.11
C LEU A 123 8.69 -0.10 5.97
N TYR A 124 9.78 -0.86 5.80
CA TYR A 124 10.04 -2.11 6.53
C TYR A 124 10.43 -1.87 8.00
N ILE A 125 10.84 -0.66 8.32
CA ILE A 125 11.25 -0.26 9.67
C ILE A 125 10.07 0.36 10.43
N ASN A 126 9.29 1.22 9.77
CA ASN A 126 8.29 2.06 10.42
C ASN A 126 6.91 1.42 10.44
N ILE A 127 6.45 0.80 9.34
CA ILE A 127 5.12 0.18 9.26
C ILE A 127 4.91 -0.87 10.36
N PRO A 128 5.85 -1.82 10.64
CA PRO A 128 5.68 -2.79 11.71
C PRO A 128 5.46 -2.17 13.10
N LYS A 129 6.04 -0.99 13.34
CA LYS A 129 5.87 -0.27 14.61
C LYS A 129 4.51 0.41 14.74
N LEU A 130 3.88 0.74 13.61
CA LEU A 130 2.60 1.43 13.54
C LEU A 130 1.40 0.46 13.55
N ILE A 131 1.54 -0.74 13.00
CA ILE A 131 0.45 -1.74 12.90
C ILE A 131 -0.23 -2.03 14.24
N PRO A 132 0.50 -2.25 15.37
CA PRO A 132 -0.15 -2.55 16.65
C PRO A 132 -1.12 -1.48 17.14
N LYS A 133 -0.96 -0.25 16.70
CA LYS A 133 -1.87 0.87 17.01
C LYS A 133 -3.29 0.67 16.44
N TYR A 134 -3.41 -0.13 15.38
CA TYR A 134 -4.64 -0.31 14.61
C TYR A 134 -5.20 -1.73 14.64
N THR A 135 -4.51 -2.66 15.30
CA THR A 135 -4.96 -4.04 15.46
C THR A 135 -5.67 -4.23 16.83
N PHE A 136 -6.51 -5.24 16.88
CA PHE A 136 -7.15 -5.64 18.16
C PHE A 136 -6.11 -6.12 19.18
N SER A 137 -5.05 -6.78 18.72
CA SER A 137 -3.97 -7.26 19.58
C SER A 137 -2.83 -6.26 19.60
N ASN A 138 -2.27 -5.97 20.78
CA ASN A 138 -1.05 -5.17 20.93
C ASN A 138 0.22 -5.91 20.48
N GLN A 139 0.12 -7.21 20.22
CA GLN A 139 1.21 -8.04 19.70
C GLN A 139 0.87 -8.50 18.30
N VAL A 140 1.69 -8.10 17.33
CA VAL A 140 1.56 -8.46 15.93
C VAL A 140 2.85 -9.12 15.48
N ASN A 141 2.75 -10.40 15.13
CA ASN A 141 3.89 -11.22 14.70
C ASN A 141 4.04 -11.29 13.16
N THR A 142 3.07 -10.74 12.42
CA THR A 142 3.12 -10.67 10.96
C THR A 142 4.35 -9.90 10.51
N LYS A 143 5.18 -10.52 9.68
CA LYS A 143 6.39 -9.90 9.13
C LYS A 143 6.08 -9.13 7.87
N ILE A 144 6.61 -7.92 7.74
CA ILE A 144 6.54 -7.13 6.50
C ILE A 144 7.88 -7.29 5.80
N LEU A 145 7.88 -7.92 4.63
CA LEU A 145 9.12 -8.26 3.91
C LEU A 145 9.15 -7.66 2.51
N LYS A 146 10.36 -7.35 2.06
CA LYS A 146 10.63 -6.96 0.68
C LYS A 146 10.57 -8.19 -0.23
N ASN A 147 10.07 -8.01 -1.43
CA ASN A 147 10.10 -9.06 -2.44
C ASN A 147 11.54 -9.35 -2.87
N ILE A 148 11.85 -10.60 -3.21
CA ILE A 148 13.18 -11.03 -3.64
C ILE A 148 13.38 -10.96 -5.16
N HIS A 149 12.31 -10.71 -5.94
CA HIS A 149 12.33 -10.72 -7.39
C HIS A 149 12.15 -9.31 -8.01
N GLY A 150 12.24 -8.27 -7.20
CA GLY A 150 12.07 -6.88 -7.62
C GLY A 150 10.59 -6.49 -7.83
N ASP A 151 10.38 -5.30 -8.35
CA ASP A 151 9.06 -4.68 -8.55
C ASP A 151 8.16 -5.42 -9.55
N SER A 152 8.74 -6.24 -10.44
CA SER A 152 8.03 -7.06 -11.43
C SER A 152 7.55 -8.43 -10.91
N SER A 153 7.55 -8.65 -9.61
CA SER A 153 7.14 -9.93 -8.99
C SER A 153 5.72 -10.36 -9.37
N GLY A 154 4.80 -9.41 -9.57
CA GLY A 154 3.42 -9.68 -10.00
C GLY A 154 3.34 -10.31 -11.39
N VAL A 155 4.11 -9.80 -12.35
CA VAL A 155 4.18 -10.34 -13.72
C VAL A 155 4.73 -11.77 -13.71
N ARG A 156 5.76 -12.03 -12.90
CA ARG A 156 6.31 -13.38 -12.72
C ARG A 156 5.28 -14.34 -12.11
N GLY A 157 4.55 -13.89 -11.09
CA GLY A 157 3.48 -14.67 -10.48
C GLY A 157 2.38 -15.01 -11.47
N ALA A 158 1.97 -14.09 -12.31
CA ALA A 158 1.00 -14.33 -13.37
C ALA A 158 1.52 -15.38 -14.40
N ALA A 159 2.78 -15.29 -14.81
CA ALA A 159 3.40 -16.27 -15.72
C ALA A 159 3.41 -17.68 -15.15
N TRP A 160 3.51 -17.85 -13.84
CA TRP A 160 3.49 -19.18 -13.19
C TRP A 160 2.12 -19.87 -13.24
N LEU A 161 1.04 -19.12 -13.47
CA LEU A 161 -0.31 -19.69 -13.58
C LEU A 161 -0.47 -20.55 -14.84
N TRP A 162 0.34 -20.31 -15.89
CA TRP A 162 0.30 -21.07 -17.15
C TRP A 162 1.00 -22.44 -17.06
N ASN A 163 1.81 -22.68 -16.04
CA ASN A 163 2.58 -23.91 -15.88
C ASN A 163 1.83 -25.03 -15.11
N LYS A 164 0.54 -24.86 -14.83
CA LYS A 164 -0.32 -25.93 -14.30
C LYS A 164 -0.94 -26.69 -15.49
N LYS A 165 -0.19 -27.63 -16.05
CA LYS A 165 -0.73 -28.79 -16.75
C LYS A 165 -0.64 -30.01 -15.84
#